data_31bad3f9bc3edec20a45b0982f26a378
#
_entry.id   31bad3f9bc3edec20a45b0982f26a378
#
_cell.length_a   1.000
_cell.length_b   1.000
_cell.length_c   1.000
_cell.angle_alpha   90.00
_cell.angle_beta   90.00
_cell.angle_gamma   90.00
#
_symmetry.space_group_name_H-M   'P 1'
#
loop_
_entity.id
_entity.type
_entity.pdbx_description
1 polymer ?
#
loop_
_entity_poly.entity_id
_entity_poly.type
_entity_poly.pdbx_seq_one_letter_code
_entity_poly.pdbx_strand_id
1 'polypeptide(L)'
;MLLHAGGSSGAQWTKTGDALADTHRLIAPDLLSYGASDPWPVSGGLTHELQAHLVADIIKAESTIPLDVVGHSYGGATALRLALQRPDLVRSLMLIEPMVSWLLKAANDPLYDEGVSIANTFIASVQAGKPETGWEFFIDTRNGTGTWARMSEETRGRFLAQSERVREGFISNLNHRMSLAECGNIRVPVTVARGATTTPTDRHICELVHGAIAQSHYEVIPEAGHMSPFTHPFEVARLVQEHLARAAEHPNV
;
A
#
# COMPACT_ATOMS: atom_id res chain seq x y z
N MET A 1 8.81 7.80 7.08
CA MET A 1 7.67 6.94 7.51
C MET A 1 7.43 5.90 6.42
N LEU A 2 7.36 4.60 6.78
CA LEU A 2 7.18 3.50 5.84
C LEU A 2 5.91 2.72 6.23
N LEU A 3 4.89 2.72 5.37
CA LEU A 3 3.58 2.09 5.61
C LEU A 3 3.46 0.79 4.80
N HIS A 4 3.26 -0.33 5.48
CA HIS A 4 3.26 -1.67 4.90
C HIS A 4 1.95 -2.05 4.21
N ALA A 5 1.98 -3.13 3.42
CA ALA A 5 0.81 -3.71 2.76
C ALA A 5 -0.15 -4.40 3.74
N GLY A 6 -1.38 -4.61 3.33
CA GLY A 6 -2.34 -5.45 4.06
C GLY A 6 -1.81 -6.87 4.26
N GLY A 7 -2.06 -7.45 5.43
CA GLY A 7 -1.53 -8.77 5.80
C GLY A 7 -0.04 -8.80 6.13
N SER A 8 0.61 -7.65 6.23
CA SER A 8 2.02 -7.50 6.57
C SER A 8 2.21 -6.78 7.92
N SER A 9 3.39 -6.23 8.13
CA SER A 9 3.78 -5.46 9.31
C SER A 9 4.93 -4.51 8.95
N GLY A 10 5.38 -3.68 9.87
CA GLY A 10 6.58 -2.87 9.72
C GLY A 10 7.82 -3.66 9.31
N ALA A 11 7.89 -4.95 9.67
CA ALA A 11 8.95 -5.85 9.27
C ALA A 11 9.08 -6.05 7.75
N GLN A 12 8.04 -5.72 6.96
CA GLN A 12 8.13 -5.65 5.49
C GLN A 12 9.34 -4.85 5.03
N TRP A 13 9.66 -3.81 5.76
CA TRP A 13 10.65 -2.81 5.38
C TRP A 13 12.06 -3.09 5.90
N THR A 14 12.29 -4.23 6.60
CA THR A 14 13.59 -4.50 7.24
C THR A 14 14.75 -4.39 6.25
N LYS A 15 14.72 -5.13 5.13
CA LYS A 15 15.81 -5.11 4.15
C LYS A 15 15.95 -3.77 3.42
N THR A 16 14.84 -3.12 3.09
CA THR A 16 14.84 -1.76 2.52
C THR A 16 15.38 -0.77 3.53
N GLY A 17 14.97 -0.92 4.79
CA GLY A 17 15.42 -0.08 5.91
C GLY A 17 16.90 -0.22 6.20
N ASP A 18 17.44 -1.44 6.21
CA ASP A 18 18.87 -1.67 6.40
C ASP A 18 19.73 -0.89 5.37
N ALA A 19 19.24 -0.80 4.13
CA ALA A 19 19.93 -0.05 3.08
C ALA A 19 19.80 1.49 3.20
N LEU A 20 18.91 2.00 4.05
CA LEU A 20 18.65 3.42 4.27
C LEU A 20 19.10 3.92 5.64
N ALA A 21 19.37 3.03 6.60
CA ALA A 21 19.55 3.35 8.01
C ALA A 21 20.79 4.21 8.31
N ASP A 22 21.83 4.13 7.46
CA ASP A 22 23.05 4.92 7.64
C ASP A 22 22.82 6.43 7.41
N THR A 23 21.77 6.78 6.66
CA THR A 23 21.52 8.17 6.24
C THR A 23 20.18 8.73 6.69
N HIS A 24 19.25 7.86 7.13
CA HIS A 24 17.88 8.25 7.46
C HIS A 24 17.39 7.60 8.76
N ARG A 25 16.66 8.38 9.57
CA ARG A 25 15.83 7.81 10.63
C ARG A 25 14.56 7.23 10.02
N LEU A 26 14.30 5.96 10.28
CA LEU A 26 13.16 5.24 9.73
C LEU A 26 12.12 4.97 10.80
N ILE A 27 10.85 5.14 10.45
CA ILE A 27 9.70 4.82 11.29
C ILE A 27 8.79 3.92 10.45
N ALA A 28 8.65 2.67 10.85
CA ALA A 28 7.84 1.66 10.16
C ALA A 28 6.84 1.03 11.13
N PRO A 29 5.72 1.72 11.42
CA PRO A 29 4.74 1.21 12.37
C PRO A 29 4.00 0.00 11.80
N ASP A 30 3.55 -0.86 12.69
CA ASP A 30 2.47 -1.80 12.37
C ASP A 30 1.17 -1.02 12.31
N LEU A 31 0.52 -0.98 11.15
CA LEU A 31 -0.78 -0.36 10.99
C LEU A 31 -1.82 -1.05 11.88
N LEU A 32 -2.82 -0.32 12.37
CA LEU A 32 -3.86 -0.89 13.22
C LEU A 32 -4.48 -2.14 12.58
N SER A 33 -4.72 -3.15 13.36
CA SER A 33 -5.11 -4.52 12.96
C SER A 33 -4.03 -5.37 12.30
N TYR A 34 -2.79 -4.89 12.14
CA TYR A 34 -1.71 -5.67 11.54
C TYR A 34 -0.52 -5.79 12.50
N GLY A 35 0.36 -6.76 12.24
CA GLY A 35 1.56 -6.99 13.04
C GLY A 35 1.25 -7.19 14.52
N ALA A 36 1.93 -6.45 15.38
CA ALA A 36 1.75 -6.42 16.82
C ALA A 36 0.75 -5.35 17.30
N SER A 37 0.21 -4.52 16.38
CA SER A 37 -0.84 -3.55 16.72
C SER A 37 -2.15 -4.23 17.09
N ASP A 38 -2.92 -3.58 17.97
CA ASP A 38 -4.22 -4.06 18.41
C ASP A 38 -5.17 -4.30 17.23
N PRO A 39 -6.03 -5.33 17.33
CA PRO A 39 -7.07 -5.52 16.34
C PRO A 39 -8.11 -4.39 16.41
N TRP A 40 -8.67 -4.01 15.26
CA TRP A 40 -9.81 -3.12 15.24
C TRP A 40 -11.02 -3.77 15.92
N PRO A 41 -11.60 -3.15 16.94
CA PRO A 41 -12.60 -3.80 17.78
C PRO A 41 -14.00 -3.91 17.14
N VAL A 42 -14.22 -3.24 15.99
CA VAL A 42 -15.53 -3.17 15.34
C VAL A 42 -15.45 -3.73 13.94
N SER A 43 -16.24 -4.76 13.63
CA SER A 43 -16.29 -5.35 12.29
C SER A 43 -16.73 -4.32 11.24
N GLY A 44 -16.02 -4.24 10.12
CA GLY A 44 -16.35 -3.40 8.97
C GLY A 44 -16.17 -1.90 9.19
N GLY A 45 -15.54 -1.48 10.28
CA GLY A 45 -15.41 -0.07 10.62
C GLY A 45 -14.04 0.55 10.35
N LEU A 46 -13.01 -0.26 10.07
CA LEU A 46 -11.68 0.27 9.79
C LEU A 46 -11.64 0.88 8.38
N THR A 47 -11.27 2.15 8.29
CA THR A 47 -11.16 2.88 7.04
C THR A 47 -9.77 3.43 6.83
N HIS A 48 -9.40 3.76 5.58
CA HIS A 48 -8.13 4.43 5.32
C HIS A 48 -8.07 5.83 5.92
N GLU A 49 -9.22 6.50 6.09
CA GLU A 49 -9.33 7.78 6.79
C GLU A 49 -8.91 7.65 8.25
N LEU A 50 -9.37 6.62 8.93
CA LEU A 50 -9.00 6.36 10.32
C LEU A 50 -7.54 5.93 10.43
N GLN A 51 -7.07 5.02 9.57
CA GLN A 51 -5.66 4.65 9.53
C GLN A 51 -4.76 5.86 9.31
N ALA A 52 -5.11 6.75 8.38
CA ALA A 52 -4.37 7.97 8.12
C ALA A 52 -4.35 8.90 9.34
N HIS A 53 -5.46 8.99 10.08
CA HIS A 53 -5.52 9.77 11.32
C HIS A 53 -4.56 9.22 12.38
N LEU A 54 -4.55 7.90 12.59
CA LEU A 54 -3.62 7.25 13.52
C LEU A 54 -2.16 7.41 13.10
N VAL A 55 -1.86 7.29 11.80
CA VAL A 55 -0.51 7.58 11.27
C VAL A 55 -0.12 9.04 11.51
N ALA A 56 -1.05 9.98 11.35
CA ALA A 56 -0.81 11.39 11.65
C ALA A 56 -0.45 11.61 13.13
N ASP A 57 -1.09 10.89 14.05
CA ASP A 57 -0.76 10.99 15.48
C ASP A 57 0.61 10.39 15.79
N ILE A 58 1.01 9.29 15.13
CA ILE A 58 2.36 8.75 15.22
C ILE A 58 3.38 9.80 14.71
N ILE A 59 3.13 10.44 13.56
CA ILE A 59 4.02 11.48 13.03
C ILE A 59 4.22 12.60 14.04
N LYS A 60 3.15 13.11 14.64
CA LYS A 60 3.23 14.19 15.64
C LYS A 60 3.99 13.77 16.92
N ALA A 61 3.88 12.50 17.31
CA ALA A 61 4.60 11.98 18.47
C ALA A 61 6.11 11.80 18.18
N GLU A 62 6.47 11.47 16.94
CA GLU A 62 7.83 11.12 16.53
C GLU A 62 8.62 12.27 15.91
N SER A 63 7.94 13.33 15.43
CA SER A 63 8.56 14.43 14.70
C SER A 63 7.85 15.76 14.89
N THR A 64 8.63 16.84 14.94
CA THR A 64 8.14 18.23 14.93
C THR A 64 8.12 18.83 13.52
N ILE A 65 8.60 18.11 12.52
CA ILE A 65 8.62 18.53 11.11
C ILE A 65 7.88 17.52 10.24
N PRO A 66 7.37 17.92 9.07
CA PRO A 66 6.77 17.01 8.10
C PRO A 66 7.73 15.90 7.69
N LEU A 67 7.20 14.69 7.47
CA LEU A 67 7.99 13.50 7.10
C LEU A 67 7.79 13.14 5.62
N ASP A 68 8.81 12.48 5.06
CA ASP A 68 8.63 11.72 3.83
C ASP A 68 7.87 10.44 4.14
N VAL A 69 6.87 10.15 3.33
CA VAL A 69 5.99 9.01 3.53
C VAL A 69 6.09 8.07 2.34
N VAL A 70 6.43 6.82 2.59
CA VAL A 70 6.44 5.73 1.59
C VAL A 70 5.34 4.76 1.96
N GLY A 71 4.42 4.47 1.04
CA GLY A 71 3.33 3.52 1.28
C GLY A 71 3.25 2.46 0.19
N HIS A 72 3.09 1.19 0.60
CA HIS A 72 2.90 0.07 -0.29
C HIS A 72 1.48 -0.50 -0.18
N SER A 73 0.81 -0.70 -1.31
CA SER A 73 -0.49 -1.36 -1.38
C SER A 73 -1.54 -0.71 -0.45
N TYR A 74 -2.01 -1.41 0.58
CA TYR A 74 -2.88 -0.88 1.64
C TYR A 74 -2.28 0.36 2.32
N GLY A 75 -0.99 0.29 2.68
CA GLY A 75 -0.24 1.43 3.21
C GLY A 75 -0.12 2.58 2.21
N GLY A 76 -0.10 2.30 0.90
CA GLY A 76 -0.14 3.30 -0.17
C GLY A 76 -1.47 4.06 -0.22
N ALA A 77 -2.60 3.36 -0.09
CA ALA A 77 -3.91 4.00 0.02
C ALA A 77 -4.03 4.86 1.29
N THR A 78 -3.50 4.36 2.41
CA THR A 78 -3.42 5.11 3.67
C THR A 78 -2.54 6.36 3.54
N ALA A 79 -1.38 6.25 2.87
CA ALA A 79 -0.46 7.37 2.64
C ALA A 79 -1.10 8.47 1.75
N LEU A 80 -1.82 8.08 0.70
CA LEU A 80 -2.61 9.00 -0.13
C LEU A 80 -3.65 9.75 0.72
N ARG A 81 -4.40 9.03 1.55
CA ARG A 81 -5.40 9.63 2.42
C ARG A 81 -4.76 10.56 3.46
N LEU A 82 -3.62 10.18 4.02
CA LEU A 82 -2.85 11.03 4.93
C LEU A 82 -2.43 12.35 4.26
N ALA A 83 -1.87 12.29 3.06
CA ALA A 83 -1.43 13.48 2.33
C ALA A 83 -2.59 14.44 2.01
N LEU A 84 -3.80 13.92 1.81
CA LEU A 84 -5.01 14.73 1.60
C LEU A 84 -5.56 15.34 2.90
N GLN A 85 -5.58 14.58 3.99
CA GLN A 85 -6.15 15.02 5.26
C GLN A 85 -5.19 15.91 6.06
N ARG A 86 -3.90 15.65 5.94
CA ARG A 86 -2.84 16.30 6.72
C ARG A 86 -1.62 16.62 5.86
N PRO A 87 -1.79 17.46 4.83
CA PRO A 87 -0.68 17.89 3.98
C PRO A 87 0.44 18.59 4.79
N ASP A 88 0.10 19.17 5.93
CA ASP A 88 1.04 19.78 6.87
C ASP A 88 2.02 18.79 7.52
N LEU A 89 1.74 17.50 7.50
CA LEU A 89 2.58 16.44 8.08
C LEU A 89 3.39 15.65 7.03
N VAL A 90 3.14 15.87 5.74
CA VAL A 90 3.77 15.13 4.66
C VAL A 90 4.68 16.06 3.86
N ARG A 91 5.99 15.79 3.86
CA ARG A 91 6.99 16.53 3.07
C ARG A 91 7.05 16.04 1.63
N SER A 92 7.01 14.73 1.45
CA SER A 92 6.96 14.07 0.15
C SER A 92 6.26 12.73 0.25
N LEU A 93 5.81 12.16 -0.88
CA LEU A 93 5.01 10.96 -0.92
C LEU A 93 5.51 9.99 -1.99
N MET A 94 5.91 8.79 -1.60
CA MET A 94 6.18 7.71 -2.54
C MET A 94 5.15 6.61 -2.38
N LEU A 95 4.51 6.24 -3.49
CA LEU A 95 3.44 5.25 -3.56
C LEU A 95 3.90 4.06 -4.38
N ILE A 96 3.93 2.88 -3.77
CA ILE A 96 4.25 1.64 -4.45
C ILE A 96 2.95 0.84 -4.57
N GLU A 97 2.39 0.80 -5.78
CA GLU A 97 1.14 0.10 -6.12
C GLU A 97 0.02 0.34 -5.09
N PRO A 98 -0.40 1.61 -4.88
CA PRO A 98 -1.41 1.95 -3.88
C PRO A 98 -2.75 1.29 -4.21
N MET A 99 -3.41 0.72 -3.20
CA MET A 99 -4.66 0.00 -3.38
C MET A 99 -5.87 0.94 -3.33
N VAL A 100 -6.13 1.65 -4.44
CA VAL A 100 -7.21 2.63 -4.60
C VAL A 100 -8.11 2.27 -5.79
N SER A 101 -8.65 1.07 -5.78
CA SER A 101 -9.47 0.51 -6.88
C SER A 101 -10.68 1.37 -7.26
N TRP A 102 -11.16 2.25 -6.36
CA TRP A 102 -12.25 3.17 -6.67
C TRP A 102 -11.92 4.13 -7.82
N LEU A 103 -10.64 4.43 -8.06
CA LEU A 103 -10.23 5.27 -9.20
C LEU A 103 -10.57 4.63 -10.54
N LEU A 104 -10.46 3.30 -10.65
CA LEU A 104 -10.90 2.57 -11.84
C LEU A 104 -12.41 2.76 -12.07
N LYS A 105 -13.22 2.67 -11.00
CA LYS A 105 -14.66 2.93 -11.11
C LYS A 105 -14.95 4.36 -11.54
N ALA A 106 -14.25 5.33 -10.97
CA ALA A 106 -14.41 6.75 -11.32
C ALA A 106 -14.01 7.03 -12.78
N ALA A 107 -13.08 6.23 -13.33
CA ALA A 107 -12.66 6.29 -14.74
C ALA A 107 -13.55 5.46 -15.68
N ASN A 108 -14.57 4.76 -15.18
CA ASN A 108 -15.38 3.77 -15.91
C ASN A 108 -14.55 2.65 -16.55
N ASP A 109 -13.49 2.22 -15.87
CA ASP A 109 -12.57 1.21 -16.35
C ASP A 109 -13.08 -0.21 -16.02
N PRO A 110 -13.14 -1.14 -16.99
CA PRO A 110 -13.60 -2.51 -16.78
C PRO A 110 -12.73 -3.32 -15.79
N LEU A 111 -11.47 -2.94 -15.57
CA LEU A 111 -10.60 -3.57 -14.58
C LEU A 111 -11.09 -3.39 -13.13
N TYR A 112 -12.02 -2.45 -12.90
CA TYR A 112 -12.67 -2.31 -11.59
C TYR A 112 -13.39 -3.59 -11.17
N ASP A 113 -14.15 -4.19 -12.08
CA ASP A 113 -14.92 -5.40 -11.79
C ASP A 113 -14.02 -6.60 -11.50
N GLU A 114 -12.86 -6.68 -12.15
CA GLU A 114 -11.83 -7.70 -11.85
C GLU A 114 -11.28 -7.53 -10.43
N GLY A 115 -10.87 -6.32 -10.06
CA GLY A 115 -10.36 -6.03 -8.71
C GLY A 115 -11.39 -6.29 -7.62
N VAL A 116 -12.65 -5.90 -7.84
CA VAL A 116 -13.79 -6.18 -6.94
C VAL A 116 -14.06 -7.67 -6.83
N SER A 117 -13.99 -8.42 -7.93
CA SER A 117 -14.18 -9.88 -7.93
C SER A 117 -13.14 -10.58 -7.07
N ILE A 118 -11.87 -10.19 -7.15
CA ILE A 118 -10.79 -10.74 -6.32
C ILE A 118 -11.09 -10.48 -4.84
N ALA A 119 -11.42 -9.25 -4.48
CA ALA A 119 -11.73 -8.87 -3.10
C ALA A 119 -12.94 -9.64 -2.56
N ASN A 120 -14.04 -9.68 -3.32
CA ASN A 120 -15.27 -10.37 -2.91
C ASN A 120 -15.07 -11.87 -2.77
N THR A 121 -14.30 -12.51 -3.64
CA THR A 121 -13.98 -13.93 -3.55
C THR A 121 -13.22 -14.24 -2.26
N PHE A 122 -12.21 -13.41 -1.91
CA PHE A 122 -11.48 -13.57 -0.67
C PHE A 122 -12.40 -13.39 0.56
N ILE A 123 -13.18 -12.30 0.58
CA ILE A 123 -14.11 -11.98 1.67
C ILE A 123 -15.10 -13.13 1.88
N ALA A 124 -15.74 -13.61 0.81
CA ALA A 124 -16.71 -14.70 0.87
C ALA A 124 -16.08 -16.02 1.35
N SER A 125 -14.87 -16.33 0.92
CA SER A 125 -14.15 -17.53 1.34
C SER A 125 -13.84 -17.52 2.84
N VAL A 126 -13.38 -16.40 3.38
CA VAL A 126 -13.12 -16.24 4.81
C VAL A 126 -14.42 -16.33 5.62
N GLN A 127 -15.48 -15.65 5.18
CA GLN A 127 -16.81 -15.71 5.82
C GLN A 127 -17.41 -17.11 5.83
N ALA A 128 -17.14 -17.92 4.81
CA ALA A 128 -17.56 -19.31 4.72
C ALA A 128 -16.71 -20.28 5.55
N GLY A 129 -15.72 -19.79 6.32
CA GLY A 129 -14.78 -20.63 7.07
C GLY A 129 -13.78 -21.39 6.20
N LYS A 130 -13.53 -20.92 4.97
CA LYS A 130 -12.61 -21.52 3.99
C LYS A 130 -11.49 -20.53 3.61
N PRO A 131 -10.73 -19.98 4.57
CA PRO A 131 -9.72 -18.96 4.29
C PRO A 131 -8.64 -19.45 3.32
N GLU A 132 -8.28 -20.74 3.34
CA GLU A 132 -7.28 -21.31 2.44
C GLU A 132 -7.68 -21.13 0.96
N THR A 133 -8.93 -21.39 0.61
CA THR A 133 -9.45 -21.16 -0.75
C THR A 133 -9.33 -19.67 -1.15
N GLY A 134 -9.60 -18.76 -0.23
CA GLY A 134 -9.46 -17.33 -0.47
C GLY A 134 -8.01 -16.93 -0.74
N TRP A 135 -7.07 -17.44 0.06
CA TRP A 135 -5.64 -17.18 -0.10
C TRP A 135 -5.07 -17.80 -1.39
N GLU A 136 -5.41 -19.04 -1.71
CA GLU A 136 -5.01 -19.68 -2.95
C GLU A 136 -5.46 -18.85 -4.15
N PHE A 137 -6.73 -18.51 -4.20
CA PHE A 137 -7.26 -17.68 -5.29
C PHE A 137 -6.54 -16.33 -5.40
N PHE A 138 -6.35 -15.63 -4.27
CA PHE A 138 -5.71 -14.32 -4.25
C PHE A 138 -4.23 -14.38 -4.67
N ILE A 139 -3.48 -15.33 -4.12
CA ILE A 139 -2.04 -15.48 -4.39
C ILE A 139 -1.81 -15.93 -5.82
N ASP A 140 -2.57 -16.92 -6.29
CA ASP A 140 -2.41 -17.47 -7.64
C ASP A 140 -2.81 -16.47 -8.72
N THR A 141 -3.86 -15.68 -8.49
CA THR A 141 -4.24 -14.61 -9.43
C THR A 141 -3.15 -13.56 -9.59
N ARG A 142 -2.42 -13.23 -8.52
CA ARG A 142 -1.38 -12.19 -8.55
C ARG A 142 0.01 -12.69 -8.96
N ASN A 143 0.31 -13.97 -8.71
CA ASN A 143 1.68 -14.49 -8.85
C ASN A 143 1.76 -15.72 -9.76
N GLY A 144 0.66 -16.09 -10.41
CA GLY A 144 0.54 -17.25 -11.28
C GLY A 144 0.08 -18.51 -10.57
N THR A 145 -0.68 -19.32 -11.29
CA THR A 145 -1.32 -20.56 -10.83
C THR A 145 -0.33 -21.50 -10.13
N GLY A 146 -0.76 -22.05 -8.99
CA GLY A 146 0.01 -22.99 -8.18
C GLY A 146 1.07 -22.33 -7.28
N THR A 147 1.13 -20.99 -7.23
CA THR A 147 2.07 -20.28 -6.33
C THR A 147 1.76 -20.58 -4.87
N TRP A 148 0.49 -20.59 -4.48
CA TRP A 148 0.05 -20.96 -3.13
C TRP A 148 0.50 -22.37 -2.75
N ALA A 149 0.29 -23.35 -3.65
CA ALA A 149 0.64 -24.74 -3.40
C ALA A 149 2.16 -24.95 -3.23
N ARG A 150 2.99 -24.12 -3.85
CA ARG A 150 4.46 -24.19 -3.74
C ARG A 150 5.00 -23.55 -2.46
N MET A 151 4.19 -22.80 -1.71
CA MET A 151 4.60 -22.20 -0.43
C MET A 151 4.76 -23.28 0.64
N SER A 152 5.70 -23.07 1.57
CA SER A 152 5.84 -23.93 2.75
C SER A 152 4.59 -23.86 3.63
N GLU A 153 4.31 -24.94 4.39
CA GLU A 153 3.21 -24.97 5.36
C GLU A 153 3.34 -23.83 6.38
N GLU A 154 4.54 -23.53 6.83
CA GLU A 154 4.81 -22.42 7.74
C GLU A 154 4.37 -21.08 7.12
N THR A 155 4.71 -20.84 5.85
CA THR A 155 4.33 -19.60 5.15
C THR A 155 2.81 -19.52 4.98
N ARG A 156 2.18 -20.61 4.53
CA ARG A 156 0.70 -20.66 4.42
C ARG A 156 0.03 -20.45 5.77
N GLY A 157 0.55 -21.05 6.84
CA GLY A 157 0.05 -20.87 8.20
C GLY A 157 0.08 -19.40 8.65
N ARG A 158 1.13 -18.66 8.30
CA ARG A 158 1.22 -17.21 8.58
C ARG A 158 0.15 -16.41 7.83
N PHE A 159 -0.11 -16.73 6.58
CA PHE A 159 -1.21 -16.12 5.82
C PHE A 159 -2.57 -16.45 6.42
N LEU A 160 -2.82 -17.73 6.73
CA LEU A 160 -4.09 -18.18 7.31
C LEU A 160 -4.39 -17.50 8.66
N ALA A 161 -3.39 -17.31 9.50
CA ALA A 161 -3.53 -16.60 10.78
C ALA A 161 -3.97 -15.14 10.63
N GLN A 162 -3.81 -14.55 9.46
CA GLN A 162 -4.17 -13.15 9.19
C GLN A 162 -5.45 -12.98 8.36
N SER A 163 -6.15 -14.07 8.06
CA SER A 163 -7.29 -14.07 7.12
C SER A 163 -8.36 -13.04 7.48
N GLU A 164 -8.76 -12.96 8.75
CA GLU A 164 -9.78 -11.98 9.18
C GLU A 164 -9.29 -10.53 9.04
N ARG A 165 -8.04 -10.26 9.39
CA ARG A 165 -7.45 -8.92 9.28
C ARG A 165 -7.35 -8.46 7.82
N VAL A 166 -6.97 -9.39 6.93
CA VAL A 166 -6.90 -9.11 5.49
C VAL A 166 -8.28 -8.96 4.89
N ARG A 167 -9.26 -9.75 5.33
CA ARG A 167 -10.67 -9.57 4.96
C ARG A 167 -11.17 -8.16 5.30
N GLU A 168 -10.92 -7.67 6.52
CA GLU A 168 -11.25 -6.29 6.90
C GLU A 168 -10.52 -5.26 6.04
N GLY A 169 -9.26 -5.52 5.69
CA GLY A 169 -8.49 -4.68 4.77
C GLY A 169 -9.12 -4.61 3.37
N PHE A 170 -9.60 -5.72 2.83
CA PHE A 170 -10.34 -5.73 1.56
C PHE A 170 -11.65 -4.93 1.65
N ILE A 171 -12.40 -5.08 2.74
CA ILE A 171 -13.62 -4.31 2.99
C ILE A 171 -13.30 -2.81 3.06
N SER A 172 -12.23 -2.44 3.77
CA SER A 172 -11.73 -1.06 3.83
C SER A 172 -11.42 -0.51 2.44
N ASN A 173 -10.68 -1.26 1.61
CA ASN A 173 -10.35 -0.87 0.24
C ASN A 173 -11.59 -0.69 -0.65
N LEU A 174 -12.55 -1.62 -0.58
CA LEU A 174 -13.79 -1.53 -1.37
C LEU A 174 -14.65 -0.32 -0.97
N ASN A 175 -14.57 0.11 0.29
CA ASN A 175 -15.29 1.26 0.80
C ASN A 175 -14.52 2.58 0.65
N HIS A 176 -13.23 2.53 0.32
CA HIS A 176 -12.38 3.69 0.17
C HIS A 176 -12.68 4.44 -1.12
N ARG A 177 -13.54 5.43 -1.03
CA ARG A 177 -13.92 6.28 -2.14
C ARG A 177 -12.95 7.44 -2.28
N MET A 178 -12.22 7.45 -3.39
CA MET A 178 -11.28 8.50 -3.76
C MET A 178 -11.52 8.87 -5.22
N SER A 179 -11.56 10.15 -5.52
CA SER A 179 -11.68 10.66 -6.88
C SER A 179 -10.32 11.07 -7.45
N LEU A 180 -10.21 11.13 -8.77
CA LEU A 180 -9.03 11.67 -9.45
C LEU A 180 -8.82 13.16 -9.09
N ALA A 181 -9.92 13.91 -8.91
CA ALA A 181 -9.85 15.31 -8.48
C ALA A 181 -9.23 15.46 -7.08
N GLU A 182 -9.54 14.56 -6.13
CA GLU A 182 -8.88 14.56 -4.82
C GLU A 182 -7.38 14.27 -4.97
N CYS A 183 -6.99 13.27 -5.76
CA CYS A 183 -5.56 13.01 -6.05
C CYS A 183 -4.88 14.27 -6.63
N GLY A 184 -5.55 14.99 -7.52
CA GLY A 184 -5.09 16.25 -8.10
C GLY A 184 -4.91 17.40 -7.10
N ASN A 185 -5.38 17.26 -5.85
CA ASN A 185 -5.16 18.25 -4.78
C ASN A 185 -3.84 18.03 -4.01
N ILE A 186 -3.13 16.93 -4.25
CA ILE A 186 -1.82 16.69 -3.61
C ILE A 186 -0.79 17.65 -4.21
N ARG A 187 -0.07 18.37 -3.35
CA ARG A 187 0.89 19.42 -3.74
C ARG A 187 2.34 19.10 -3.37
N VAL A 188 2.56 18.06 -2.58
CA VAL A 188 3.91 17.62 -2.22
C VAL A 188 4.56 16.87 -3.38
N PRO A 189 5.90 16.79 -3.46
CA PRO A 189 6.57 15.91 -4.42
C PRO A 189 6.09 14.47 -4.32
N VAL A 190 5.70 13.86 -5.44
CA VAL A 190 5.19 12.49 -5.48
C VAL A 190 6.00 11.62 -6.43
N THR A 191 6.26 10.38 -6.01
CA THR A 191 6.69 9.29 -6.90
C THR A 191 5.67 8.16 -6.83
N VAL A 192 5.19 7.70 -7.98
CA VAL A 192 4.36 6.50 -8.10
C VAL A 192 5.22 5.40 -8.72
N ALA A 193 5.36 4.28 -8.03
CA ALA A 193 6.16 3.15 -8.49
C ALA A 193 5.31 1.88 -8.63
N ARG A 194 5.65 1.03 -9.60
CA ARG A 194 5.09 -0.29 -9.78
C ARG A 194 6.12 -1.32 -10.22
N GLY A 195 5.80 -2.59 -10.05
CA GLY A 195 6.56 -3.67 -10.66
C GLY A 195 6.30 -3.79 -12.18
N ALA A 196 7.30 -4.23 -12.93
CA ALA A 196 7.18 -4.44 -14.37
C ALA A 196 6.19 -5.57 -14.71
N THR A 197 6.08 -6.58 -13.83
CA THR A 197 5.24 -7.77 -14.01
C THR A 197 3.95 -7.74 -13.18
N THR A 198 3.57 -6.58 -12.65
CA THR A 198 2.35 -6.43 -11.86
C THR A 198 1.08 -6.66 -12.70
N THR A 199 -0.06 -6.84 -12.05
CA THR A 199 -1.33 -7.06 -12.75
C THR A 199 -1.75 -5.86 -13.59
N PRO A 200 -2.54 -6.04 -14.66
CA PRO A 200 -3.11 -4.93 -15.43
C PRO A 200 -3.89 -3.95 -14.54
N THR A 201 -4.64 -4.46 -13.55
CA THR A 201 -5.40 -3.68 -12.59
C THR A 201 -4.51 -2.77 -11.75
N ASP A 202 -3.46 -3.32 -11.11
CA ASP A 202 -2.54 -2.55 -10.27
C ASP A 202 -1.74 -1.53 -11.10
N ARG A 203 -1.33 -1.91 -12.31
CA ARG A 203 -0.66 -1.00 -13.25
C ARG A 203 -1.55 0.19 -13.59
N HIS A 204 -2.79 -0.05 -13.96
CA HIS A 204 -3.69 1.03 -14.37
C HIS A 204 -4.04 1.95 -13.19
N ILE A 205 -4.19 1.42 -11.97
CA ILE A 205 -4.34 2.26 -10.77
C ILE A 205 -3.14 3.21 -10.62
N CYS A 206 -1.90 2.71 -10.78
CA CYS A 206 -0.70 3.55 -10.71
C CYS A 206 -0.69 4.62 -11.81
N GLU A 207 -1.09 4.28 -13.04
CA GLU A 207 -1.19 5.22 -14.16
C GLU A 207 -2.23 6.32 -13.88
N LEU A 208 -3.39 5.97 -13.32
CA LEU A 208 -4.43 6.93 -12.94
C LEU A 208 -3.97 7.86 -11.81
N VAL A 209 -3.31 7.34 -10.78
CA VAL A 209 -2.75 8.15 -9.69
C VAL A 209 -1.70 9.10 -10.23
N HIS A 210 -0.76 8.61 -11.03
CA HIS A 210 0.27 9.43 -11.68
C HIS A 210 -0.33 10.52 -12.57
N GLY A 211 -1.28 10.16 -13.43
CA GLY A 211 -1.92 11.12 -14.33
C GLY A 211 -2.75 12.19 -13.61
N ALA A 212 -3.26 11.89 -12.42
CA ALA A 212 -4.04 12.84 -11.63
C ALA A 212 -3.19 13.82 -10.82
N ILE A 213 -1.97 13.43 -10.42
CA ILE A 213 -1.09 14.26 -9.59
C ILE A 213 -0.08 14.99 -10.48
N ALA A 214 -0.26 16.30 -10.62
CA ALA A 214 0.63 17.12 -11.41
C ALA A 214 2.08 16.99 -10.89
N GLN A 215 3.04 16.87 -11.82
CA GLN A 215 4.49 16.79 -11.52
C GLN A 215 4.90 15.54 -10.71
N SER A 216 4.06 14.51 -10.63
CA SER A 216 4.51 13.23 -10.07
C SER A 216 5.52 12.54 -10.99
N HIS A 217 6.45 11.77 -10.40
CA HIS A 217 7.35 10.87 -11.13
C HIS A 217 6.73 9.47 -11.20
N TYR A 218 6.98 8.76 -12.30
CA TYR A 218 6.50 7.39 -12.50
C TYR A 218 7.67 6.45 -12.70
N GLU A 219 7.76 5.41 -11.86
CA GLU A 219 8.87 4.49 -11.84
C GLU A 219 8.40 3.04 -12.04
N VAL A 220 9.19 2.27 -12.76
CA VAL A 220 8.91 0.84 -12.99
C VAL A 220 10.08 0.02 -12.46
N ILE A 221 9.79 -0.87 -11.51
CA ILE A 221 10.79 -1.76 -10.91
C ILE A 221 10.95 -2.98 -11.82
N PRO A 222 12.11 -3.17 -12.47
CA PRO A 222 12.32 -4.27 -13.39
C PRO A 222 12.10 -5.62 -12.71
N GLU A 223 11.51 -6.58 -13.43
CA GLU A 223 11.27 -7.98 -13.01
C GLU A 223 10.40 -8.14 -11.76
N ALA A 224 10.03 -7.07 -11.08
CA ALA A 224 9.19 -7.10 -9.88
C ALA A 224 7.71 -7.18 -10.22
N GLY A 225 6.95 -7.82 -9.33
CA GLY A 225 5.48 -7.74 -9.25
C GLY A 225 5.03 -6.90 -8.07
N HIS A 226 3.76 -7.10 -7.66
CA HIS A 226 3.14 -6.36 -6.56
C HIS A 226 3.97 -6.36 -5.25
N MET A 227 4.62 -7.47 -4.96
CA MET A 227 5.38 -7.64 -3.72
C MET A 227 6.83 -7.13 -3.80
N SER A 228 7.10 -6.12 -4.64
CA SER A 228 8.43 -5.55 -4.85
C SER A 228 9.20 -5.19 -3.56
N PRO A 229 8.60 -4.68 -2.46
CA PRO A 229 9.36 -4.42 -1.23
C PRO A 229 9.94 -5.68 -0.57
N PHE A 230 9.39 -6.86 -0.85
CA PHE A 230 9.92 -8.13 -0.37
C PHE A 230 10.90 -8.77 -1.35
N THR A 231 10.58 -8.73 -2.65
CA THR A 231 11.33 -9.45 -3.69
C THR A 231 12.51 -8.65 -4.22
N HIS A 232 12.42 -7.30 -4.21
CA HIS A 232 13.39 -6.36 -4.76
C HIS A 232 13.70 -5.22 -3.75
N PRO A 233 14.01 -5.53 -2.47
CA PRO A 233 14.13 -4.51 -1.41
C PRO A 233 15.23 -3.48 -1.66
N PHE A 234 16.32 -3.87 -2.31
CA PHE A 234 17.43 -2.95 -2.62
C PHE A 234 17.08 -1.99 -3.76
N GLU A 235 16.33 -2.46 -4.74
CA GLU A 235 15.82 -1.62 -5.82
C GLU A 235 14.79 -0.61 -5.29
N VAL A 236 13.92 -1.05 -4.39
CA VAL A 236 12.99 -0.16 -3.69
C VAL A 236 13.76 0.86 -2.84
N ALA A 237 14.82 0.46 -2.13
CA ALA A 237 15.65 1.40 -1.36
C ALA A 237 16.30 2.46 -2.25
N ARG A 238 16.84 2.06 -3.41
CA ARG A 238 17.39 3.00 -4.41
C ARG A 238 16.33 4.01 -4.87
N LEU A 239 15.14 3.56 -5.21
CA LEU A 239 14.05 4.45 -5.63
C LEU A 239 13.60 5.39 -4.50
N VAL A 240 13.59 4.92 -3.24
CA VAL A 240 13.33 5.78 -2.08
C VAL A 240 14.40 6.88 -1.98
N GLN A 241 15.69 6.54 -2.11
CA GLN A 241 16.78 7.54 -2.08
C GLN A 241 16.65 8.58 -3.21
N GLU A 242 16.35 8.14 -4.42
CA GLU A 242 16.12 9.03 -5.57
C GLU A 242 14.90 9.93 -5.36
N HIS A 243 13.81 9.40 -4.81
CA HIS A 243 12.64 10.18 -4.43
C HIS A 243 12.99 11.26 -3.40
N LEU A 244 13.71 10.89 -2.33
CA LEU A 244 14.13 11.83 -1.29
C LEU A 244 15.07 12.93 -1.82
N ALA A 245 15.98 12.58 -2.73
CA ALA A 245 16.85 13.56 -3.38
C ALA A 245 16.03 14.56 -4.21
N ARG A 246 15.11 14.09 -5.06
CA ARG A 246 14.21 14.97 -5.82
C ARG A 246 13.36 15.87 -4.93
N ALA A 247 12.83 15.31 -3.83
CA ALA A 247 12.02 16.07 -2.87
C ALA A 247 12.82 17.18 -2.17
N ALA A 248 14.10 16.96 -1.94
CA ALA A 248 14.99 17.97 -1.34
C ALA A 248 15.29 19.15 -2.29
N GLU A 249 15.26 18.93 -3.60
CA GLU A 249 15.45 19.99 -4.61
C GLU A 249 14.22 20.90 -4.75
N HIS A 250 13.03 20.44 -4.32
CA HIS A 250 11.77 21.16 -4.43
C HIS A 250 11.06 21.29 -3.06
N PRO A 251 11.65 21.99 -2.08
CA PRO A 251 11.16 21.99 -0.70
C PRO A 251 9.82 22.71 -0.47
N ASN A 252 9.24 23.37 -1.48
CA ASN A 252 8.01 24.16 -1.38
C ASN A 252 7.25 24.20 -2.73
N VAL A 253 6.70 23.10 -3.18
CA VAL A 253 5.71 23.14 -4.27
C VAL A 253 4.31 23.26 -3.69
#